data_01bd9bb15f51031308ef39585d9ee5cd
#
_entry.id   01bd9bb15f51031308ef39585d9ee5cd
#
_cell.length_a   1.000
_cell.length_b   1.000
_cell.length_c   1.000
_cell.angle_alpha   90.00
_cell.angle_beta   90.00
_cell.angle_gamma   90.00
#
_symmetry.space_group_name_H-M   'P 1'
#
loop_
_entity.id
_entity.type
_entity.pdbx_description
1 polymer ?
#
loop_
_entity_poly.entity_id
_entity_poly.type
_entity_poly.pdbx_seq_one_letter_code
_entity_poly.pdbx_strand_id
1 'polypeptide(L)'
;ARVPLLANMVEGGKTPISPVPQLEAAGFKIVIFPGGTVRALAKQLQAYFESLKAHQTTDPWRDRMLNFDALNEVIGTPELMRTAQKYAE
;
A
#
# COMPACT_ATOMS: atom_id res chain seq x y z
N ALA A 1 5.63 7.98 -29.89
CA ALA A 1 6.62 6.95 -29.63
C ALA A 1 5.98 5.56 -29.71
N ARG A 2 6.68 4.62 -30.33
CA ARG A 2 6.20 3.25 -30.47
C ARG A 2 6.45 2.42 -29.21
N VAL A 3 7.35 2.90 -28.34
CA VAL A 3 7.70 2.23 -27.09
C VAL A 3 6.94 2.92 -25.96
N PRO A 4 6.27 2.17 -25.07
CA PRO A 4 5.60 2.76 -23.91
C PRO A 4 6.59 3.52 -23.03
N LEU A 5 6.19 4.73 -22.61
CA LEU A 5 6.97 5.55 -21.69
C LEU A 5 6.50 5.31 -20.27
N LEU A 6 7.44 5.17 -19.33
CA LEU A 6 7.16 4.97 -17.92
C LEU A 6 7.46 6.26 -17.15
N ALA A 7 6.51 6.71 -16.32
CA ALA A 7 6.71 7.82 -15.41
C ALA A 7 7.00 7.29 -14.00
N ASN A 8 8.09 7.75 -13.41
CA ASN A 8 8.54 7.36 -12.08
C ASN A 8 8.27 8.51 -11.10
N MET A 9 7.20 8.38 -10.31
CA MET A 9 6.73 9.44 -9.40
C MET A 9 7.30 9.20 -8.00
N VAL A 10 8.40 9.90 -7.68
CA VAL A 10 9.08 9.83 -6.39
C VAL A 10 8.92 11.17 -5.67
N GLU A 11 8.25 11.17 -4.53
CA GLU A 11 8.10 12.37 -3.71
C GLU A 11 9.48 12.83 -3.21
N GLY A 12 9.76 14.13 -3.35
CA GLY A 12 11.06 14.68 -2.99
C GLY A 12 12.16 14.43 -4.00
N GLY A 13 11.84 13.77 -5.12
CA GLY A 13 12.78 13.60 -6.22
C GLY A 13 12.90 14.85 -7.08
N LYS A 14 13.71 14.78 -8.13
CA LYS A 14 13.94 15.91 -9.03
C LYS A 14 12.75 16.20 -9.96
N THR A 15 11.94 15.18 -10.25
CA THR A 15 10.77 15.32 -11.12
C THR A 15 9.55 15.71 -10.28
N PRO A 16 8.82 16.77 -10.66
CA PRO A 16 7.60 17.11 -9.95
C PRO A 16 6.57 15.98 -10.00
N ILE A 17 5.82 15.80 -8.91
CA ILE A 17 4.72 14.83 -8.87
C ILE A 17 3.56 15.41 -9.68
N SER A 18 3.07 14.62 -10.64
CA SER A 18 1.93 15.00 -11.47
C SER A 18 0.84 13.94 -11.36
N PRO A 19 -0.43 14.34 -11.37
CA PRO A 19 -1.53 13.38 -11.39
C PRO A 19 -1.50 12.50 -12.63
N VAL A 20 -1.98 11.27 -12.50
CA VAL A 20 -1.99 10.29 -13.58
C VAL A 20 -2.66 10.80 -14.85
N PRO A 21 -3.84 11.49 -14.80
CA PRO A 21 -4.46 11.97 -16.03
C PRO A 21 -3.58 12.94 -16.83
N GLN A 22 -2.78 13.78 -16.15
CA GLN A 22 -1.85 14.68 -16.83
C GLN A 22 -0.71 13.91 -17.49
N LEU A 23 -0.21 12.87 -16.82
CA LEU A 23 0.85 12.03 -17.38
C LEU A 23 0.35 11.23 -18.57
N GLU A 24 -0.88 10.74 -18.52
CA GLU A 24 -1.51 10.07 -19.64
C GLU A 24 -1.62 11.01 -20.86
N ALA A 25 -2.06 12.23 -20.64
CA ALA A 25 -2.16 13.25 -21.70
C ALA A 25 -0.79 13.56 -22.29
N ALA A 26 0.28 13.49 -21.51
CA ALA A 26 1.65 13.69 -21.97
C ALA A 26 2.24 12.50 -22.72
N GLY A 27 1.53 11.37 -22.78
CA GLY A 27 1.94 10.19 -23.53
C GLY A 27 2.54 9.06 -22.71
N PHE A 28 2.53 9.17 -21.38
CA PHE A 28 2.98 8.08 -20.51
C PHE A 28 1.92 6.98 -20.43
N LYS A 29 2.37 5.73 -20.55
CA LYS A 29 1.49 4.55 -20.50
C LYS A 29 1.58 3.80 -19.18
N ILE A 30 2.70 3.96 -18.47
CA ILE A 30 2.95 3.31 -17.19
C ILE A 30 3.37 4.38 -16.21
N VAL A 31 2.77 4.37 -15.02
CA VAL A 31 3.13 5.28 -13.93
C VAL A 31 3.42 4.43 -12.68
N ILE A 32 4.56 4.65 -12.05
CA ILE A 32 4.91 3.96 -10.82
C ILE A 32 5.20 4.96 -9.70
N PHE A 33 4.86 4.57 -8.48
CA PHE A 33 5.14 5.32 -7.26
C PHE A 33 6.01 4.45 -6.34
N PRO A 34 7.29 4.27 -6.66
CA PRO A 34 8.10 3.20 -6.07
C PRO A 34 8.36 3.36 -4.58
N GLY A 35 8.35 4.58 -4.07
CA GLY A 35 8.59 4.82 -2.65
C GLY A 35 7.34 5.07 -1.83
N GLY A 36 6.18 5.24 -2.49
CA GLY A 36 4.97 5.70 -1.82
C GLY A 36 4.48 4.76 -0.74
N THR A 37 4.40 3.48 -1.04
CA THR A 37 3.90 2.46 -0.10
C THR A 37 4.79 2.34 1.12
N VAL A 38 6.10 2.22 0.92
CA VAL A 38 7.06 2.06 2.03
C VAL A 38 7.07 3.30 2.91
N ARG A 39 7.07 4.49 2.31
CA ARG A 39 7.11 5.74 3.06
C ARG A 39 5.83 5.97 3.86
N ALA A 40 4.67 5.68 3.26
CA ALA A 40 3.39 5.77 3.96
C ALA A 40 3.32 4.76 5.10
N LEU A 41 3.72 3.53 4.83
CA LEU A 41 3.71 2.45 5.83
C LEU A 41 4.67 2.76 6.98
N ALA A 42 5.88 3.22 6.69
CA ALA A 42 6.87 3.55 7.71
C ALA A 42 6.36 4.62 8.67
N LYS A 43 5.71 5.66 8.13
CA LYS A 43 5.17 6.72 8.96
C LYS A 43 4.05 6.20 9.87
N GLN A 44 3.17 5.34 9.35
CA GLN A 44 2.10 4.75 10.14
C GLN A 44 2.66 3.82 11.22
N LEU A 45 3.64 3.00 10.89
CA LEU A 45 4.28 2.11 11.85
C LEU A 45 5.01 2.89 12.95
N GLN A 46 5.67 3.98 12.60
CA GLN A 46 6.33 4.83 13.60
C GLN A 46 5.30 5.34 14.62
N ALA A 47 4.19 5.89 14.16
CA ALA A 47 3.14 6.40 15.03
C ALA A 47 2.51 5.28 15.88
N TYR A 48 2.30 4.11 15.29
CA TYR A 48 1.78 2.94 15.99
C TYR A 48 2.70 2.51 17.13
N PHE A 49 4.00 2.38 16.86
CA PHE A 49 4.96 1.95 17.88
C PHE A 49 5.16 3.01 18.97
N GLU A 50 5.09 4.29 18.63
CA GLU A 50 5.10 5.35 19.63
C GLU A 50 3.90 5.25 20.58
N SER A 51 2.72 4.97 20.03
CA SER A 51 1.51 4.76 20.83
C SER A 51 1.65 3.53 21.73
N LEU A 52 2.13 2.43 21.15
CA LEU A 52 2.32 1.20 21.91
C LEU A 52 3.30 1.39 23.08
N LYS A 53 4.40 2.09 22.84
CA LYS A 53 5.38 2.40 23.87
C LYS A 53 4.80 3.26 24.98
N ALA A 54 4.02 4.27 24.61
CA ALA A 54 3.44 5.22 25.55
C ALA A 54 2.34 4.60 26.42
N HIS A 55 1.51 3.75 25.83
CA HIS A 55 0.33 3.20 26.51
C HIS A 55 0.45 1.75 26.94
N GLN A 56 1.46 1.04 26.44
CA GLN A 56 1.71 -0.38 26.71
C GLN A 56 0.53 -1.28 26.36
N THR A 57 -0.27 -0.84 25.40
CA THR A 57 -1.41 -1.58 24.85
C THR A 57 -1.72 -1.03 23.48
N THR A 58 -2.38 -1.83 22.65
CA THR A 58 -2.82 -1.41 21.32
C THR A 58 -4.17 -0.70 21.32
N ASP A 59 -4.87 -0.65 22.46
CA ASP A 59 -6.23 -0.12 22.55
C ASP A 59 -6.41 1.27 21.94
N PRO A 60 -5.54 2.27 22.19
CA PRO A 60 -5.70 3.58 21.58
C PRO A 60 -5.62 3.61 20.07
N TRP A 61 -5.06 2.55 19.46
CA TRP A 61 -4.88 2.46 18.02
C TRP A 61 -5.97 1.67 17.31
N ARG A 62 -6.90 1.06 18.05
CA ARG A 62 -7.89 0.12 17.48
C ARG A 62 -8.72 0.73 16.37
N ASP A 63 -9.05 2.01 16.44
CA ASP A 63 -9.81 2.70 15.40
C ASP A 63 -9.04 2.81 14.08
N ARG A 64 -7.74 2.60 14.10
CA ARG A 64 -6.86 2.65 12.93
C ARG A 64 -6.40 1.27 12.49
N MET A 65 -7.02 0.23 13.01
CA MET A 65 -6.70 -1.16 12.70
C MET A 65 -7.85 -1.82 11.98
N LEU A 66 -7.52 -2.72 11.07
CA LEU A 66 -8.48 -3.70 10.59
C LEU A 66 -8.70 -4.74 11.68
N ASN A 67 -9.94 -5.20 11.87
CA ASN A 67 -10.16 -6.35 12.73
C ASN A 67 -9.60 -7.61 12.06
N PHE A 68 -9.60 -8.72 12.80
CA PHE A 68 -9.01 -9.97 12.32
C PHE A 68 -9.64 -10.44 11.01
N ASP A 69 -10.97 -10.39 10.91
CA ASP A 69 -11.68 -10.85 9.71
C ASP A 69 -11.42 -9.92 8.53
N ALA A 70 -11.43 -8.61 8.75
CA ALA A 70 -11.16 -7.64 7.70
C ALA A 70 -9.74 -7.75 7.17
N LEU A 71 -8.75 -7.99 8.05
CA LEU A 71 -7.38 -8.21 7.63
C LEU A 71 -7.26 -9.45 6.75
N ASN A 72 -7.86 -10.56 7.18
CA ASN A 72 -7.83 -11.79 6.40
C ASN A 72 -8.49 -11.64 5.04
N GLU A 73 -9.56 -10.87 4.96
CA GLU A 73 -10.21 -10.56 3.69
C GLU A 73 -9.28 -9.79 2.76
N VAL A 74 -8.58 -8.79 3.28
CA VAL A 74 -7.66 -7.97 2.49
C VAL A 74 -6.50 -8.79 1.93
N ILE A 75 -5.92 -9.69 2.73
CA ILE A 75 -4.80 -10.52 2.29
C ILE A 75 -5.21 -11.78 1.54
N GLY A 76 -6.52 -11.98 1.32
CA GLY A 76 -7.02 -13.08 0.51
C GLY A 76 -7.05 -14.43 1.21
N THR A 77 -7.07 -14.46 2.55
CA THR A 77 -7.10 -15.71 3.32
C THR A 77 -8.30 -16.60 2.98
N PRO A 78 -9.54 -16.07 2.82
CA PRO A 78 -10.67 -16.93 2.45
C PRO A 78 -10.47 -17.66 1.12
N GLU A 79 -9.92 -16.96 0.12
CA GLU A 79 -9.63 -17.56 -1.18
C GLU A 79 -8.52 -18.62 -1.07
N LEU A 80 -7.50 -18.33 -0.30
CA LEU A 80 -6.40 -19.26 -0.08
C LEU A 80 -6.90 -20.53 0.60
N MET A 81 -7.76 -20.40 1.61
CA MET A 81 -8.33 -21.55 2.30
C MET A 81 -9.21 -22.38 1.38
N ARG A 82 -10.02 -21.75 0.53
CA ARG A 82 -10.82 -22.47 -0.45
C ARG A 82 -9.95 -23.26 -1.43
N THR A 83 -8.85 -22.63 -1.89
CA THR A 83 -7.90 -23.29 -2.78
C THR A 83 -7.21 -24.47 -2.10
N ALA A 84 -6.82 -24.30 -0.84
CA ALA A 84 -6.19 -25.37 -0.06
C ALA A 84 -7.12 -26.57 0.09
N GLN A 85 -8.40 -26.33 0.38
CA GLN A 85 -9.39 -27.41 0.49
C GLN A 85 -9.56 -28.16 -0.83
N LYS A 86 -9.54 -27.42 -1.95
CA LYS A 86 -9.67 -28.02 -3.27
C LYS A 86 -8.55 -29.04 -3.56
N TYR A 87 -7.37 -28.80 -3.05
CA TYR A 87 -6.19 -29.65 -3.29
C TYR A 87 -5.89 -30.59 -2.11
N ALA A 88 -6.66 -30.53 -1.04
CA ALA A 88 -6.44 -31.38 0.13
C ALA A 88 -7.08 -32.78 0.02
N GLU A 89 -7.90 -33.02 -1.01
CA GLU A 89 -8.56 -34.30 -1.26
C GLU A 89 -7.67 -35.29 -1.98
#